data_248968f994647d57f19b292d12af929a
#
_entry.id   248968f994647d57f19b292d12af929a
#
_cell.length_a   1.000
_cell.length_b   1.000
_cell.length_c   1.000
_cell.angle_alpha   90.00
_cell.angle_beta   90.00
_cell.angle_gamma   90.00
#
_symmetry.space_group_name_H-M   'P 1'
#
loop_
_entity.id
_entity.type
_entity.pdbx_description
1 polymer ?
#
loop_
_entity_poly.entity_id
_entity_poly.type
_entity_poly.pdbx_seq_one_letter_code
_entity_poly.pdbx_strand_id
1 'polypeptide(L)'
;GLSERFDSTIGAATALMPFGGSRQLTPALAMAAKLPVFGETTTVSGMAWGFNPYLTAANPFTGSYIAVVESVAKLAAAGFAREDMYLTFQEYFEKLRDEPERWGKPAAAVLGALMAQVDLGVGAIGGKDSMSGSFEQLDVPPTLVSFATAVGSIDRVTSPEFKGADHRVVRIVPAGYDGVVPEAAGLLEAIALVERLIGEGAALAVSTPGYGGAAEALFKMCVGNGIGVKLSDGVTPTALFAPSYGSFFVELTDGAELPAASDAVLIDEVGETTEAYELSACGETISLADLQEAWEAQLEPVFPYRAGGDAVEPVSFGSATPLTYNGTIARPRVVIPVFPGNNCEYDSARAFEQAGAVVDTFVINNLTPDKVAE
;
A
#
# COMPACT_ATOMS: atom_id res chain seq x y z
N GLY A 1 -4.97 -15.26 0.63
CA GLY A 1 -4.71 -15.16 -0.79
C GLY A 1 -3.25 -15.39 -1.17
N LEU A 2 -2.88 -15.05 -2.41
CA LEU A 2 -1.52 -15.28 -2.92
C LEU A 2 -0.46 -14.56 -2.09
N SER A 3 -0.71 -13.31 -1.71
CA SER A 3 0.23 -12.46 -0.94
C SER A 3 0.57 -13.01 0.44
N GLU A 4 -0.31 -13.79 1.06
CA GLU A 4 -0.10 -14.39 2.39
C GLU A 4 0.91 -15.55 2.36
N ARG A 5 1.27 -16.03 1.18
CA ARG A 5 2.22 -17.12 1.00
C ARG A 5 3.67 -16.66 0.86
N PHE A 6 3.91 -15.37 0.86
CA PHE A 6 5.24 -14.80 0.76
C PHE A 6 5.65 -14.19 2.11
N ASP A 7 6.88 -14.47 2.51
CA ASP A 7 7.47 -13.82 3.67
C ASP A 7 7.84 -12.38 3.32
N SER A 8 7.12 -11.43 3.94
CA SER A 8 7.36 -9.98 3.80
C SER A 8 8.24 -9.41 4.91
N THR A 9 8.79 -10.26 5.78
CA THR A 9 9.68 -9.85 6.88
C THR A 9 11.17 -10.05 6.56
N ILE A 10 11.50 -10.50 5.36
CA ILE A 10 12.88 -10.69 4.92
C ILE A 10 13.68 -9.39 5.08
N GLY A 11 14.83 -9.49 5.75
CA GLY A 11 15.68 -8.35 6.05
C GLY A 11 15.25 -7.52 7.27
N ALA A 12 14.14 -7.85 7.93
CA ALA A 12 13.61 -7.21 9.14
C ALA A 12 13.41 -5.68 9.01
N ALA A 13 13.19 -5.19 7.78
CA ALA A 13 13.00 -3.77 7.49
C ALA A 13 11.52 -3.36 7.34
N THR A 14 10.60 -4.34 7.25
CA THR A 14 9.17 -4.10 7.00
C THR A 14 8.52 -3.36 8.17
N ALA A 15 7.94 -2.18 7.90
CA ALA A 15 7.18 -1.39 8.86
C ALA A 15 5.68 -1.67 8.77
N LEU A 16 5.15 -1.87 7.56
CA LEU A 16 3.77 -2.31 7.32
C LEU A 16 3.76 -3.70 6.70
N MET A 17 3.16 -4.65 7.38
CA MET A 17 2.90 -5.98 6.81
C MET A 17 1.85 -5.87 5.70
N PRO A 18 1.87 -6.74 4.67
CA PRO A 18 0.87 -6.74 3.60
C PRO A 18 -0.57 -6.85 4.10
N PHE A 19 -0.75 -7.53 5.24
CA PHE A 19 -2.00 -7.63 5.96
C PHE A 19 -1.78 -7.28 7.42
N GLY A 20 -2.43 -6.23 7.89
CA GLY A 20 -2.30 -5.68 9.24
C GLY A 20 -3.31 -6.24 10.23
N GLY A 21 -3.09 -5.86 11.49
CA GLY A 21 -3.87 -6.29 12.64
C GLY A 21 -3.41 -7.63 13.21
N SER A 22 -3.92 -7.96 14.39
CA SER A 22 -3.60 -9.21 15.11
C SER A 22 -4.02 -10.47 14.35
N ARG A 23 -5.05 -10.34 13.50
CA ARG A 23 -5.55 -11.41 12.61
C ARG A 23 -4.84 -11.43 11.26
N GLN A 24 -4.03 -10.44 10.93
CA GLN A 24 -3.35 -10.27 9.63
C GLN A 24 -4.33 -10.36 8.43
N LEU A 25 -5.42 -9.61 8.49
CA LEU A 25 -6.47 -9.65 7.48
C LEU A 25 -6.73 -8.30 6.79
N THR A 26 -6.42 -7.16 7.41
CA THR A 26 -6.61 -5.86 6.76
C THR A 26 -5.50 -5.62 5.74
N PRO A 27 -5.81 -5.51 4.44
CA PRO A 27 -4.81 -5.19 3.42
C PRO A 27 -4.18 -3.83 3.71
N ALA A 28 -2.85 -3.77 3.75
CA ALA A 28 -2.14 -2.50 3.86
C ALA A 28 -2.39 -1.63 2.61
N LEU A 29 -2.53 -0.33 2.83
CA LEU A 29 -2.72 0.63 1.73
C LEU A 29 -1.42 0.93 0.98
N ALA A 30 -0.30 0.80 1.69
CA ALA A 30 1.03 1.05 1.16
C ALA A 30 2.03 0.02 1.69
N MET A 31 3.09 -0.20 0.96
CA MET A 31 4.32 -0.78 1.49
C MET A 31 5.05 0.32 2.27
N ALA A 32 5.55 0.00 3.45
CA ALA A 32 6.50 0.83 4.17
C ALA A 32 7.61 -0.04 4.76
N ALA A 33 8.85 0.33 4.48
CA ALA A 33 10.03 -0.39 4.95
C ALA A 33 11.16 0.58 5.31
N LYS A 34 11.92 0.25 6.36
CA LYS A 34 13.14 0.99 6.74
C LYS A 34 14.18 0.89 5.62
N LEU A 35 14.90 1.97 5.40
CA LEU A 35 16.01 1.95 4.45
C LEU A 35 17.12 1.00 4.91
N PRO A 36 17.71 0.22 4.00
CA PRO A 36 18.80 -0.70 4.33
C PRO A 36 20.10 0.11 4.55
N VAL A 37 20.42 0.36 5.81
CA VAL A 37 21.64 1.08 6.23
C VAL A 37 22.46 0.22 7.19
N PHE A 38 23.70 0.60 7.43
CA PHE A 38 24.47 0.04 8.53
C PHE A 38 23.95 0.59 9.88
N GLY A 39 23.53 -0.30 10.78
CA GLY A 39 22.92 0.07 12.05
C GLY A 39 21.42 0.31 11.95
N GLU A 40 20.91 1.18 12.80
CA GLU A 40 19.47 1.50 12.90
C GLU A 40 19.12 2.81 12.20
N THR A 41 17.90 2.87 11.65
CA THR A 41 17.33 4.10 11.08
C THR A 41 15.84 4.20 11.38
N THR A 42 15.36 5.42 11.51
CA THR A 42 13.93 5.76 11.54
C THR A 42 13.39 6.12 10.15
N THR A 43 14.27 6.25 9.17
CA THR A 43 13.87 6.60 7.79
C THR A 43 13.24 5.39 7.12
N VAL A 44 12.07 5.59 6.53
CA VAL A 44 11.30 4.59 5.79
C VAL A 44 11.07 5.04 4.35
N SER A 45 11.02 4.08 3.45
CA SER A 45 10.50 4.26 2.08
C SER A 45 9.07 3.76 2.06
N GLY A 46 8.17 4.52 1.46
CA GLY A 46 6.78 4.14 1.22
C GLY A 46 6.46 4.04 -0.26
N MET A 47 5.57 3.13 -0.61
CA MET A 47 5.00 3.02 -1.96
C MET A 47 3.56 2.55 -1.89
N ALA A 48 2.67 3.25 -2.60
CA ALA A 48 1.28 2.84 -2.80
C ALA A 48 0.96 2.83 -4.29
N TRP A 49 -0.07 2.08 -4.67
CA TRP A 49 -0.53 1.99 -6.05
C TRP A 49 -2.00 2.37 -6.15
N GLY A 50 -2.40 2.85 -7.33
CA GLY A 50 -3.79 3.12 -7.69
C GLY A 50 -4.11 2.62 -9.09
N PHE A 51 -5.26 1.96 -9.23
CA PHE A 51 -5.77 1.48 -10.50
C PHE A 51 -7.20 0.95 -10.36
N ASN A 52 -8.09 1.47 -11.18
CA ASN A 52 -9.43 0.90 -11.34
C ASN A 52 -9.63 0.44 -12.78
N PRO A 53 -9.61 -0.89 -13.04
CA PRO A 53 -9.69 -1.44 -14.40
C PRO A 53 -10.99 -1.06 -15.12
N TYR A 54 -12.10 -0.93 -14.39
CA TYR A 54 -13.40 -0.62 -14.96
C TYR A 54 -13.49 0.85 -15.39
N LEU A 55 -12.98 1.77 -14.56
CA LEU A 55 -12.91 3.18 -14.91
C LEU A 55 -11.97 3.42 -16.08
N THR A 56 -10.79 2.81 -16.07
CA THR A 56 -9.81 3.00 -17.15
C THR A 56 -10.28 2.38 -18.46
N ALA A 57 -10.98 1.25 -18.42
CA ALA A 57 -11.59 0.65 -19.60
C ALA A 57 -12.74 1.52 -20.18
N ALA A 58 -13.56 2.12 -19.31
CA ALA A 58 -14.66 2.98 -19.72
C ALA A 58 -14.19 4.35 -20.23
N ASN A 59 -13.21 4.94 -19.56
CA ASN A 59 -12.62 6.23 -19.92
C ASN A 59 -11.15 6.28 -19.45
N PRO A 60 -10.17 6.08 -20.35
CA PRO A 60 -8.75 6.06 -20.00
C PRO A 60 -8.26 7.36 -19.34
N PHE A 61 -8.81 8.53 -19.71
CA PHE A 61 -8.47 9.82 -19.09
C PHE A 61 -8.89 9.83 -17.61
N THR A 62 -10.17 9.60 -17.33
CA THR A 62 -10.73 9.61 -15.97
C THR A 62 -10.11 8.50 -15.11
N GLY A 63 -9.99 7.28 -15.65
CA GLY A 63 -9.40 6.16 -14.92
C GLY A 63 -7.95 6.40 -14.53
N SER A 64 -7.16 7.03 -15.41
CA SER A 64 -5.76 7.36 -15.11
C SER A 64 -5.61 8.53 -14.14
N TYR A 65 -6.49 9.54 -14.23
CA TYR A 65 -6.57 10.58 -13.21
C TYR A 65 -6.82 9.98 -11.81
N ILE A 66 -7.84 9.14 -11.72
CA ILE A 66 -8.21 8.46 -10.46
C ILE A 66 -7.12 7.52 -9.95
N ALA A 67 -6.38 6.84 -10.85
CA ALA A 67 -5.24 6.02 -10.45
C ALA A 67 -4.17 6.84 -9.70
N VAL A 68 -3.90 8.06 -10.15
CA VAL A 68 -2.98 8.99 -9.45
C VAL A 68 -3.58 9.43 -8.11
N VAL A 69 -4.84 9.85 -8.08
CA VAL A 69 -5.52 10.25 -6.83
C VAL A 69 -5.48 9.11 -5.80
N GLU A 70 -5.80 7.90 -6.22
CA GLU A 70 -5.83 6.72 -5.35
C GLU A 70 -4.44 6.39 -4.77
N SER A 71 -3.38 6.39 -5.59
CA SER A 71 -2.02 6.09 -5.13
C SER A 71 -1.51 7.13 -4.13
N VAL A 72 -1.78 8.42 -4.38
CA VAL A 72 -1.39 9.52 -3.49
C VAL A 72 -2.19 9.49 -2.19
N ALA A 73 -3.52 9.28 -2.26
CA ALA A 73 -4.37 9.19 -1.07
C ALA A 73 -3.99 8.00 -0.16
N LYS A 74 -3.70 6.83 -0.74
CA LYS A 74 -3.23 5.66 0.00
C LYS A 74 -1.90 5.90 0.71
N LEU A 75 -0.97 6.57 0.04
CA LEU A 75 0.34 6.86 0.62
C LEU A 75 0.25 7.93 1.71
N ALA A 76 -0.61 8.94 1.55
CA ALA A 76 -0.91 9.92 2.59
C ALA A 76 -1.58 9.27 3.81
N ALA A 77 -2.55 8.37 3.60
CA ALA A 77 -3.18 7.59 4.66
C ALA A 77 -2.19 6.71 5.43
N ALA A 78 -1.10 6.28 4.78
CA ALA A 78 -0.02 5.53 5.42
C ALA A 78 1.01 6.40 6.15
N GLY A 79 0.83 7.73 6.19
CA GLY A 79 1.64 8.66 6.98
C GLY A 79 2.78 9.35 6.24
N PHE A 80 2.77 9.33 4.91
CA PHE A 80 3.75 10.02 4.08
C PHE A 80 3.23 11.37 3.61
N ALA A 81 4.09 12.40 3.65
CA ALA A 81 3.73 13.74 3.23
C ALA A 81 3.66 13.86 1.70
N ARG A 82 2.56 14.47 1.19
CA ARG A 82 2.34 14.63 -0.25
C ARG A 82 3.47 15.43 -0.93
N GLU A 83 4.02 16.40 -0.26
CA GLU A 83 5.10 17.24 -0.80
C GLU A 83 6.39 16.48 -1.09
N ASP A 84 6.60 15.33 -0.43
CA ASP A 84 7.75 14.43 -0.61
C ASP A 84 7.47 13.30 -1.62
N MET A 85 6.26 13.27 -2.21
CA MET A 85 5.86 12.19 -3.12
C MET A 85 6.36 12.44 -4.54
N TYR A 86 6.74 11.33 -5.18
CA TYR A 86 6.98 11.24 -6.61
C TYR A 86 6.15 10.08 -7.19
N LEU A 87 5.87 10.15 -8.48
CA LEU A 87 5.09 9.14 -9.17
C LEU A 87 5.95 8.37 -10.17
N THR A 88 5.53 7.13 -10.42
CA THR A 88 5.97 6.34 -11.57
C THR A 88 4.77 5.59 -12.14
N PHE A 89 4.72 5.43 -13.46
CA PHE A 89 3.56 4.82 -14.12
C PHE A 89 3.94 3.52 -14.82
N GLN A 90 3.03 2.56 -14.77
CA GLN A 90 3.08 1.37 -15.59
C GLN A 90 1.88 1.37 -16.52
N GLU A 91 2.13 1.45 -17.81
CA GLU A 91 1.09 1.41 -18.83
C GLU A 91 1.13 0.11 -19.62
N TYR A 92 -0.05 -0.38 -20.01
CA TYR A 92 -0.19 -1.54 -20.87
C TYR A 92 -1.44 -1.41 -21.74
N PHE A 93 -1.24 -1.39 -23.07
CA PHE A 93 -2.29 -1.22 -24.07
C PHE A 93 -2.17 -2.29 -25.15
N GLU A 94 -3.27 -2.47 -25.89
CA GLU A 94 -3.29 -3.30 -27.09
C GLU A 94 -2.32 -2.79 -28.16
N LYS A 95 -2.01 -3.64 -29.15
CA LYS A 95 -1.24 -3.22 -30.32
C LYS A 95 -1.96 -2.09 -31.05
N LEU A 96 -1.27 -0.98 -31.25
CA LEU A 96 -1.88 0.26 -31.78
C LEU A 96 -2.25 0.17 -33.24
N ARG A 97 -1.49 -0.57 -34.06
CA ARG A 97 -1.69 -0.72 -35.50
C ARG A 97 -1.81 0.65 -36.18
N ASP A 98 -2.42 0.73 -37.37
CA ASP A 98 -2.75 1.98 -38.08
C ASP A 98 -4.21 2.41 -37.77
N GLU A 99 -4.61 2.33 -36.50
CA GLU A 99 -5.98 2.59 -36.03
C GLU A 99 -5.95 3.77 -35.02
N PRO A 100 -6.39 4.99 -35.42
CA PRO A 100 -6.30 6.20 -34.56
C PRO A 100 -6.96 6.04 -33.19
N GLU A 101 -8.07 5.30 -33.09
CA GLU A 101 -8.78 5.06 -31.83
C GLU A 101 -7.92 4.31 -30.84
N ARG A 102 -7.06 3.39 -31.29
CA ARG A 102 -6.12 2.67 -30.44
C ARG A 102 -5.03 3.56 -29.90
N TRP A 103 -4.54 4.51 -30.71
CA TRP A 103 -3.59 5.55 -30.30
C TRP A 103 -4.20 6.56 -29.32
N GLY A 104 -5.49 6.81 -29.44
CA GLY A 104 -6.24 7.73 -28.56
C GLY A 104 -6.29 7.26 -27.12
N LYS A 105 -6.28 5.94 -26.86
CA LYS A 105 -6.38 5.38 -25.50
C LYS A 105 -5.16 5.70 -24.64
N PRO A 106 -3.90 5.35 -25.01
CA PRO A 106 -2.72 5.74 -24.25
C PRO A 106 -2.57 7.27 -24.16
N ALA A 107 -2.89 8.02 -25.25
CA ALA A 107 -2.84 9.47 -25.20
C ALA A 107 -3.80 10.05 -24.15
N ALA A 108 -5.03 9.54 -24.07
CA ALA A 108 -6.01 9.95 -23.06
C ALA A 108 -5.56 9.58 -21.65
N ALA A 109 -4.99 8.39 -21.45
CA ALA A 109 -4.47 7.94 -20.17
C ALA A 109 -3.34 8.85 -19.66
N VAL A 110 -2.35 9.15 -20.50
CA VAL A 110 -1.25 10.05 -20.15
C VAL A 110 -1.76 11.45 -19.83
N LEU A 111 -2.73 11.98 -20.59
CA LEU A 111 -3.32 13.29 -20.30
C LEU A 111 -4.07 13.31 -18.98
N GLY A 112 -4.82 12.26 -18.65
CA GLY A 112 -5.49 12.13 -17.35
C GLY A 112 -4.50 12.10 -16.19
N ALA A 113 -3.44 11.30 -16.31
CA ALA A 113 -2.37 11.24 -15.32
C ALA A 113 -1.60 12.58 -15.20
N LEU A 114 -1.39 13.31 -16.31
CA LEU A 114 -0.77 14.63 -16.31
C LEU A 114 -1.63 15.65 -15.57
N MET A 115 -2.95 15.68 -15.83
CA MET A 115 -3.85 16.60 -15.13
C MET A 115 -3.84 16.36 -13.63
N ALA A 116 -3.89 15.09 -13.17
CA ALA A 116 -3.81 14.77 -11.76
C ALA A 116 -2.48 15.21 -11.13
N GLN A 117 -1.35 15.09 -11.84
CA GLN A 117 -0.05 15.60 -11.39
C GLN A 117 -0.06 17.11 -11.20
N VAL A 118 -0.67 17.84 -12.13
CA VAL A 118 -0.79 19.31 -12.04
C VAL A 118 -1.66 19.70 -10.84
N ASP A 119 -2.81 19.06 -10.68
CA ASP A 119 -3.78 19.35 -9.63
C ASP A 119 -3.22 19.01 -8.23
N LEU A 120 -2.47 17.92 -8.11
CA LEU A 120 -1.87 17.49 -6.84
C LEU A 120 -0.50 18.12 -6.57
N GLY A 121 0.15 18.73 -7.57
CA GLY A 121 1.52 19.23 -7.45
C GLY A 121 2.56 18.13 -7.19
N VAL A 122 2.34 16.92 -7.76
CA VAL A 122 3.23 15.75 -7.60
C VAL A 122 3.72 15.33 -8.97
N GLY A 123 5.04 15.22 -9.16
CA GLY A 123 5.63 14.90 -10.45
C GLY A 123 5.95 13.41 -10.65
N ALA A 124 5.77 12.91 -11.87
CA ALA A 124 6.27 11.59 -12.26
C ALA A 124 7.76 11.67 -12.61
N ILE A 125 8.54 10.76 -12.03
CA ILE A 125 10.00 10.66 -12.25
C ILE A 125 10.35 9.64 -13.34
N GLY A 126 9.39 8.88 -13.82
CA GLY A 126 9.57 7.87 -14.86
C GLY A 126 8.37 6.95 -14.98
N GLY A 127 8.59 5.88 -15.71
CA GLY A 127 7.57 4.88 -15.94
C GLY A 127 8.00 3.90 -17.02
N LYS A 128 7.10 3.00 -17.36
CA LYS A 128 7.27 2.03 -18.44
C LYS A 128 5.94 1.82 -19.14
N ASP A 129 5.94 1.89 -20.44
CA ASP A 129 4.79 1.61 -21.28
C ASP A 129 5.00 0.38 -22.16
N SER A 130 3.89 -0.19 -22.63
CA SER A 130 3.89 -1.28 -23.60
C SER A 130 2.60 -1.28 -24.39
N MET A 131 2.71 -1.28 -25.71
CA MET A 131 1.60 -1.40 -26.68
C MET A 131 1.65 -2.74 -27.39
N SER A 132 1.89 -3.81 -26.62
CA SER A 132 2.01 -5.20 -27.13
C SER A 132 0.91 -6.13 -26.64
N GLY A 133 -0.10 -5.60 -25.95
CA GLY A 133 -1.15 -6.35 -25.28
C GLY A 133 -2.24 -6.90 -26.19
N SER A 134 -1.87 -7.50 -27.33
CA SER A 134 -2.81 -8.20 -28.22
C SER A 134 -2.32 -9.60 -28.52
N PHE A 135 -3.21 -10.56 -28.33
CA PHE A 135 -2.98 -11.96 -28.68
C PHE A 135 -4.18 -12.46 -29.47
N GLU A 136 -3.97 -12.81 -30.74
CA GLU A 136 -5.02 -13.18 -31.69
C GLU A 136 -6.12 -12.09 -31.74
N GLN A 137 -7.35 -12.43 -31.28
CA GLN A 137 -8.49 -11.53 -31.18
C GLN A 137 -8.66 -10.87 -29.81
N LEU A 138 -7.82 -11.20 -28.85
CA LEU A 138 -7.86 -10.63 -27.50
C LEU A 138 -6.98 -9.39 -27.42
N ASP A 139 -7.56 -8.32 -26.95
CA ASP A 139 -6.85 -7.08 -26.64
C ASP A 139 -6.90 -6.86 -25.11
N VAL A 140 -5.77 -6.46 -24.51
CA VAL A 140 -5.74 -6.04 -23.11
C VAL A 140 -6.58 -4.77 -22.95
N PRO A 141 -7.40 -4.66 -21.90
CA PRO A 141 -8.07 -3.40 -21.59
C PRO A 141 -7.05 -2.28 -21.32
N PRO A 142 -7.39 -1.02 -21.61
CA PRO A 142 -6.57 0.12 -21.25
C PRO A 142 -6.12 0.07 -19.80
N THR A 143 -4.83 0.15 -19.55
CA THR A 143 -4.24 0.02 -18.22
C THR A 143 -3.21 1.12 -18.00
N LEU A 144 -3.42 1.94 -16.96
CA LEU A 144 -2.41 2.80 -16.36
C LEU A 144 -2.47 2.61 -14.85
N VAL A 145 -1.41 2.06 -14.29
CA VAL A 145 -1.23 1.93 -12.83
C VAL A 145 -0.32 3.06 -12.38
N SER A 146 -0.77 3.84 -11.40
CA SER A 146 0.05 4.85 -10.74
C SER A 146 0.69 4.25 -9.49
N PHE A 147 1.97 4.51 -9.29
CA PHE A 147 2.69 4.24 -8.06
C PHE A 147 3.16 5.57 -7.49
N ALA A 148 2.70 5.89 -6.27
CA ALA A 148 3.23 7.00 -5.49
C ALA A 148 4.32 6.47 -4.55
N THR A 149 5.46 7.14 -4.48
CA THR A 149 6.57 6.78 -3.61
C THR A 149 7.07 8.00 -2.85
N ALA A 150 7.47 7.81 -1.60
CA ALA A 150 8.04 8.85 -0.75
C ALA A 150 9.02 8.26 0.26
N VAL A 151 9.81 9.14 0.86
CA VAL A 151 10.63 8.85 2.05
C VAL A 151 10.00 9.56 3.24
N GLY A 152 9.94 8.90 4.40
CA GLY A 152 9.34 9.44 5.60
C GLY A 152 10.01 8.91 6.87
N SER A 153 9.33 9.10 8.03
CA SER A 153 9.76 8.58 9.33
C SER A 153 8.84 7.47 9.79
N ILE A 154 9.42 6.43 10.41
CA ILE A 154 8.66 5.31 11.00
C ILE A 154 7.65 5.78 12.04
N ASP A 155 7.92 6.87 12.73
CA ASP A 155 7.05 7.43 13.77
C ASP A 155 5.72 7.96 13.24
N ARG A 156 5.63 8.18 11.92
CA ARG A 156 4.41 8.63 11.24
C ARG A 156 3.68 7.52 10.49
N VAL A 157 4.30 6.34 10.37
CA VAL A 157 3.68 5.24 9.62
C VAL A 157 2.40 4.79 10.31
N THR A 158 1.30 4.82 9.56
CA THR A 158 -0.05 4.53 10.02
C THR A 158 -0.63 3.38 9.22
N SER A 159 -1.34 2.48 9.88
CA SER A 159 -2.00 1.34 9.25
C SER A 159 -3.52 1.48 9.30
N PRO A 160 -4.25 0.85 8.35
CA PRO A 160 -5.69 1.12 8.19
C PRO A 160 -6.62 0.33 9.13
N GLU A 161 -6.18 -0.75 9.78
CA GLU A 161 -7.06 -1.52 10.68
C GLU A 161 -7.43 -0.74 11.95
N PHE A 162 -8.70 -0.83 12.38
CA PHE A 162 -9.15 -0.26 13.65
C PHE A 162 -8.36 -0.80 14.84
N LYS A 163 -8.03 0.07 15.79
CA LYS A 163 -7.13 -0.24 16.92
C LYS A 163 -7.86 -0.63 18.19
N GLY A 164 -9.09 -0.19 18.39
CA GLY A 164 -9.87 -0.47 19.58
C GLY A 164 -11.36 -0.21 19.40
N ALA A 165 -12.14 -0.53 20.42
CA ALA A 165 -13.56 -0.19 20.48
C ALA A 165 -13.76 1.19 21.10
N ASP A 166 -14.98 1.73 20.98
CA ASP A 166 -15.46 3.00 21.53
C ASP A 166 -14.69 4.24 21.03
N HIS A 167 -13.99 4.12 19.88
CA HIS A 167 -13.35 5.25 19.23
C HIS A 167 -14.28 5.86 18.16
N ARG A 168 -14.21 7.18 18.03
CA ARG A 168 -14.93 7.91 16.98
C ARG A 168 -14.32 7.62 15.61
N VAL A 169 -15.20 7.40 14.63
CA VAL A 169 -14.83 7.27 13.22
C VAL A 169 -15.33 8.50 12.47
N VAL A 170 -14.41 9.22 11.85
CA VAL A 170 -14.74 10.41 11.06
C VAL A 170 -14.43 10.16 9.59
N ARG A 171 -15.21 10.81 8.73
CA ARG A 171 -14.99 10.87 7.31
C ARG A 171 -14.58 12.28 6.92
N ILE A 172 -13.50 12.39 6.13
CA ILE A 172 -12.97 13.62 5.54
C ILE A 172 -13.15 13.50 4.03
N VAL A 173 -13.93 14.40 3.43
CA VAL A 173 -14.36 14.30 2.03
C VAL A 173 -14.17 15.61 1.30
N PRO A 174 -13.56 15.65 0.11
CA PRO A 174 -13.64 16.81 -0.79
C PRO A 174 -15.09 17.23 -1.02
N ALA A 175 -15.43 18.51 -0.88
CA ALA A 175 -16.80 18.97 -0.97
C ALA A 175 -17.41 18.90 -2.38
N GLY A 176 -16.55 18.94 -3.42
CA GLY A 176 -16.95 18.92 -4.83
C GLY A 176 -16.38 17.74 -5.60
N TYR A 177 -17.20 17.20 -6.51
CA TYR A 177 -16.80 16.16 -7.47
C TYR A 177 -17.39 16.47 -8.85
N ASP A 178 -16.59 16.24 -9.89
CA ASP A 178 -17.08 16.10 -11.27
C ASP A 178 -17.14 14.59 -11.62
N GLY A 179 -18.32 14.01 -11.53
CA GLY A 179 -18.50 12.57 -11.59
C GLY A 179 -17.77 11.86 -10.45
N VAL A 180 -16.68 11.14 -10.75
CA VAL A 180 -15.85 10.45 -9.74
C VAL A 180 -14.57 11.21 -9.39
N VAL A 181 -14.30 12.31 -10.08
CA VAL A 181 -13.09 13.13 -9.93
C VAL A 181 -13.30 14.17 -8.84
N PRO A 182 -12.54 14.14 -7.74
CA PRO A 182 -12.63 15.18 -6.70
C PRO A 182 -12.07 16.51 -7.21
N GLU A 183 -12.66 17.62 -6.78
CA GLU A 183 -12.09 18.94 -7.02
C GLU A 183 -10.73 19.07 -6.34
N ALA A 184 -9.74 19.59 -7.08
CA ALA A 184 -8.34 19.63 -6.65
C ALA A 184 -8.15 20.36 -5.31
N ALA A 185 -8.82 21.48 -5.07
CA ALA A 185 -8.70 22.24 -3.82
C ALA A 185 -9.16 21.41 -2.61
N GLY A 186 -10.31 20.74 -2.72
CA GLY A 186 -10.84 19.88 -1.66
C GLY A 186 -9.97 18.65 -1.41
N LEU A 187 -9.44 18.05 -2.48
CA LEU A 187 -8.54 16.91 -2.38
C LEU A 187 -7.24 17.28 -1.65
N LEU A 188 -6.61 18.39 -2.01
CA LEU A 188 -5.38 18.86 -1.37
C LEU A 188 -5.60 19.17 0.10
N GLU A 189 -6.73 19.82 0.45
CA GLU A 189 -7.07 20.14 1.83
C GLU A 189 -7.38 18.88 2.65
N ALA A 190 -8.09 17.90 2.08
CA ALA A 190 -8.37 16.62 2.73
C ALA A 190 -7.08 15.84 3.03
N ILE A 191 -6.14 15.80 2.08
CA ILE A 191 -4.81 15.19 2.28
C ILE A 191 -4.05 15.91 3.40
N ALA A 192 -3.94 17.24 3.34
CA ALA A 192 -3.24 18.03 4.36
C ALA A 192 -3.83 17.85 5.76
N LEU A 193 -5.15 17.70 5.84
CA LEU A 193 -5.84 17.45 7.09
C LEU A 193 -5.49 16.08 7.69
N VAL A 194 -5.47 15.03 6.87
CA VAL A 194 -5.06 13.69 7.30
C VAL A 194 -3.60 13.68 7.73
N GLU A 195 -2.71 14.29 6.97
CA GLU A 195 -1.28 14.43 7.33
C GLU A 195 -1.08 15.12 8.68
N ARG A 196 -1.90 16.14 8.98
CA ARG A 196 -1.89 16.83 10.26
C ARG A 196 -2.37 15.93 11.40
N LEU A 197 -3.53 15.25 11.24
CA LEU A 197 -4.08 14.34 12.26
C LEU A 197 -3.09 13.22 12.62
N ILE A 198 -2.42 12.66 11.61
CA ILE A 198 -1.35 11.66 11.82
C ILE A 198 -0.17 12.30 12.56
N GLY A 199 0.28 13.47 12.11
CA GLY A 199 1.44 14.17 12.71
C GLY A 199 1.23 14.59 14.15
N GLU A 200 0.01 14.93 14.54
CA GLU A 200 -0.40 15.29 15.90
C GLU A 200 -0.70 14.05 16.78
N GLY A 201 -0.67 12.85 16.22
CA GLY A 201 -1.05 11.61 16.92
C GLY A 201 -2.55 11.51 17.23
N ALA A 202 -3.38 12.28 16.54
CA ALA A 202 -4.82 12.28 16.70
C ALA A 202 -5.50 11.13 15.92
N ALA A 203 -4.84 10.62 14.87
CA ALA A 203 -5.31 9.48 14.08
C ALA A 203 -4.68 8.18 14.56
N LEU A 204 -5.51 7.21 14.94
CA LEU A 204 -5.10 5.84 15.28
C LEU A 204 -5.00 4.96 14.04
N ALA A 205 -5.96 5.07 13.15
CA ALA A 205 -6.01 4.35 11.87
C ALA A 205 -6.57 5.28 10.79
N VAL A 206 -6.06 5.11 9.57
CA VAL A 206 -6.53 5.88 8.41
C VAL A 206 -6.71 4.95 7.21
N SER A 207 -7.86 5.07 6.54
CA SER A 207 -8.14 4.37 5.29
C SER A 207 -8.69 5.33 4.25
N THR A 208 -8.59 4.97 2.97
CA THR A 208 -9.19 5.70 1.86
C THR A 208 -9.98 4.75 0.97
N PRO A 209 -11.21 5.11 0.55
CA PRO A 209 -12.02 4.28 -0.32
C PRO A 209 -11.39 4.09 -1.70
N GLY A 210 -11.51 2.86 -2.20
CA GLY A 210 -11.21 2.48 -3.57
C GLY A 210 -12.49 2.14 -4.35
N TYR A 211 -12.41 1.09 -5.16
CA TYR A 211 -13.49 0.65 -6.04
C TYR A 211 -14.82 0.35 -5.33
N GLY A 212 -14.78 -0.29 -4.16
CA GLY A 212 -15.99 -0.67 -3.40
C GLY A 212 -16.54 0.43 -2.49
N GLY A 213 -16.00 1.64 -2.56
CA GLY A 213 -16.46 2.79 -1.79
C GLY A 213 -16.21 2.68 -0.29
N ALA A 214 -17.01 3.42 0.49
CA ALA A 214 -16.90 3.46 1.94
C ALA A 214 -17.16 2.10 2.61
N ALA A 215 -18.10 1.31 2.09
CA ALA A 215 -18.44 0.00 2.64
C ALA A 215 -17.24 -0.95 2.61
N GLU A 216 -16.50 -1.00 1.50
CA GLU A 216 -15.28 -1.80 1.37
C GLU A 216 -14.18 -1.32 2.32
N ALA A 217 -13.95 0.00 2.38
CA ALA A 217 -12.94 0.58 3.24
C ALA A 217 -13.19 0.26 4.72
N LEU A 218 -14.41 0.50 5.21
CA LEU A 218 -14.81 0.22 6.60
C LEU A 218 -14.76 -1.27 6.93
N PHE A 219 -15.25 -2.15 6.04
CA PHE A 219 -15.11 -3.59 6.21
C PHE A 219 -13.65 -4.00 6.38
N LYS A 220 -12.76 -3.52 5.51
CA LYS A 220 -11.32 -3.82 5.60
C LYS A 220 -10.67 -3.26 6.87
N MET A 221 -11.13 -2.11 7.37
CA MET A 221 -10.65 -1.58 8.65
C MET A 221 -11.04 -2.48 9.84
N CYS A 222 -12.19 -3.16 9.75
CA CYS A 222 -12.70 -4.03 10.83
C CYS A 222 -11.93 -5.35 10.96
N VAL A 223 -11.57 -6.00 9.84
CA VAL A 223 -11.17 -7.43 9.85
C VAL A 223 -9.84 -7.70 10.52
N GLY A 224 -8.88 -6.78 10.46
CA GLY A 224 -7.52 -6.98 10.95
C GLY A 224 -7.39 -7.24 12.44
N ASN A 225 -8.15 -6.51 13.24
CA ASN A 225 -8.21 -6.69 14.69
C ASN A 225 -9.54 -7.30 15.16
N GLY A 226 -10.49 -7.50 14.27
CA GLY A 226 -11.82 -8.03 14.63
C GLY A 226 -12.65 -7.01 15.39
N ILE A 227 -12.49 -5.74 15.10
CA ILE A 227 -13.23 -4.62 15.66
C ILE A 227 -14.41 -4.31 14.76
N GLY A 228 -15.61 -4.18 15.33
CA GLY A 228 -16.80 -3.79 14.59
C GLY A 228 -16.91 -2.28 14.42
N VAL A 229 -17.93 -1.86 13.67
CA VAL A 229 -18.27 -0.44 13.52
C VAL A 229 -19.77 -0.24 13.47
N LYS A 230 -20.25 0.74 14.22
CA LYS A 230 -21.65 1.20 14.19
C LYS A 230 -21.69 2.59 13.58
N LEU A 231 -22.30 2.69 12.41
CA LEU A 231 -22.46 3.96 11.73
C LEU A 231 -23.67 4.72 12.22
N SER A 232 -23.61 6.04 12.15
CA SER A 232 -24.70 6.94 12.53
C SER A 232 -25.89 6.81 11.59
N ASP A 233 -27.09 7.14 12.10
CA ASP A 233 -28.36 7.04 11.35
C ASP A 233 -28.41 7.93 10.08
N GLY A 234 -27.52 8.92 9.98
CA GLY A 234 -27.41 9.81 8.82
C GLY A 234 -26.72 9.19 7.61
N VAL A 235 -26.02 8.07 7.78
CA VAL A 235 -25.34 7.38 6.68
C VAL A 235 -26.37 6.64 5.82
N THR A 236 -26.32 6.87 4.50
CA THR A 236 -27.23 6.23 3.55
C THR A 236 -26.57 5.12 2.76
N PRO A 237 -27.32 4.13 2.22
CA PRO A 237 -26.74 3.11 1.35
C PRO A 237 -25.99 3.69 0.15
N THR A 238 -26.49 4.78 -0.44
CA THR A 238 -25.80 5.47 -1.53
C THR A 238 -24.44 6.00 -1.09
N ALA A 239 -24.34 6.59 0.10
CA ALA A 239 -23.07 7.09 0.62
C ALA A 239 -22.05 5.97 0.91
N LEU A 240 -22.51 4.76 1.23
CA LEU A 240 -21.64 3.60 1.46
C LEU A 240 -21.02 3.05 0.17
N PHE A 241 -21.76 3.07 -0.93
CA PHE A 241 -21.32 2.42 -2.19
C PHE A 241 -21.00 3.40 -3.31
N ALA A 242 -21.23 4.71 -3.13
CA ALA A 242 -20.82 5.70 -4.11
C ALA A 242 -19.28 5.80 -4.16
N PRO A 243 -18.71 5.99 -5.36
CA PRO A 243 -17.30 6.32 -5.49
C PRO A 243 -16.99 7.61 -4.71
N SER A 244 -15.93 7.56 -3.91
CA SER A 244 -15.48 8.71 -3.11
C SER A 244 -13.95 8.76 -3.02
N TYR A 245 -13.30 8.67 -4.18
CA TYR A 245 -11.85 8.76 -4.28
C TYR A 245 -11.33 10.07 -3.69
N GLY A 246 -10.20 9.98 -2.97
CA GLY A 246 -9.61 11.14 -2.28
C GLY A 246 -10.31 11.52 -0.96
N SER A 247 -11.32 10.76 -0.52
CA SER A 247 -11.84 10.85 0.85
C SER A 247 -11.10 9.91 1.80
N PHE A 248 -11.25 10.14 3.11
CA PHE A 248 -10.57 9.35 4.13
C PHE A 248 -11.54 8.98 5.25
N PHE A 249 -11.30 7.80 5.84
CA PHE A 249 -11.88 7.37 7.10
C PHE A 249 -10.77 7.33 8.14
N VAL A 250 -11.00 7.99 9.28
CA VAL A 250 -10.03 8.13 10.35
C VAL A 250 -10.64 7.67 11.66
N GLU A 251 -9.99 6.71 12.32
CA GLU A 251 -10.23 6.39 13.72
C GLU A 251 -9.46 7.36 14.59
N LEU A 252 -10.13 8.05 15.48
CA LEU A 252 -9.52 9.10 16.31
C LEU A 252 -9.14 8.59 17.68
N THR A 253 -8.06 9.16 18.23
CA THR A 253 -7.74 9.02 19.66
C THR A 253 -8.80 9.68 20.54
N ASP A 254 -8.93 9.22 21.79
CA ASP A 254 -9.81 9.86 22.76
C ASP A 254 -9.48 11.33 22.96
N GLY A 255 -10.52 12.16 22.93
CA GLY A 255 -10.39 13.59 23.12
C GLY A 255 -9.76 14.36 21.96
N ALA A 256 -9.48 13.72 20.81
CA ALA A 256 -8.99 14.41 19.63
C ALA A 256 -9.99 15.47 19.16
N GLU A 257 -9.47 16.69 18.94
CA GLU A 257 -10.27 17.79 18.37
C GLU A 257 -10.23 17.72 16.84
N LEU A 258 -11.42 17.83 16.25
CA LEU A 258 -11.52 17.93 14.80
C LEU A 258 -11.40 19.39 14.38
N PRO A 259 -10.68 19.66 13.30
CA PRO A 259 -10.70 20.99 12.69
C PRO A 259 -12.12 21.29 12.17
N ALA A 260 -12.44 22.58 12.04
CA ALA A 260 -13.69 22.97 11.39
C ALA A 260 -13.68 22.56 9.92
N ALA A 261 -14.84 22.13 9.42
CA ALA A 261 -15.05 21.97 7.98
C ALA A 261 -14.84 23.32 7.27
N SER A 262 -14.44 23.25 6.01
CA SER A 262 -14.29 24.42 5.13
C SER A 262 -15.30 24.35 3.96
N ASP A 263 -15.25 25.34 3.08
CA ASP A 263 -16.03 25.29 1.84
C ASP A 263 -15.50 24.19 0.88
N ALA A 264 -14.26 23.74 1.06
CA ALA A 264 -13.61 22.76 0.19
C ALA A 264 -13.64 21.32 0.74
N VAL A 265 -13.78 21.15 2.07
CA VAL A 265 -13.75 19.83 2.73
C VAL A 265 -14.89 19.69 3.73
N LEU A 266 -15.63 18.59 3.62
CA LEU A 266 -16.63 18.16 4.60
C LEU A 266 -15.98 17.20 5.59
N ILE A 267 -16.35 17.35 6.87
CA ILE A 267 -15.89 16.49 7.97
C ILE A 267 -17.12 16.00 8.71
N ASP A 268 -17.38 14.70 8.64
CA ASP A 268 -18.54 14.08 9.25
C ASP A 268 -18.07 13.03 10.27
N GLU A 269 -18.62 13.06 11.48
CA GLU A 269 -18.53 11.92 12.39
C GLU A 269 -19.52 10.85 11.92
N VAL A 270 -19.01 9.77 11.35
CA VAL A 270 -19.83 8.75 10.68
C VAL A 270 -20.19 7.59 11.58
N GLY A 271 -19.59 7.48 12.77
CA GLY A 271 -19.89 6.40 13.70
C GLY A 271 -18.81 6.17 14.75
N GLU A 272 -18.89 5.03 15.39
CA GLU A 272 -17.97 4.58 16.44
C GLU A 272 -17.57 3.12 16.22
N THR A 273 -16.36 2.76 16.64
CA THR A 273 -15.90 1.37 16.67
C THR A 273 -16.55 0.61 17.83
N THR A 274 -16.73 -0.71 17.69
CA THR A 274 -17.40 -1.55 18.70
C THR A 274 -16.63 -2.84 18.95
N GLU A 275 -16.76 -3.41 20.16
CA GLU A 275 -16.21 -4.75 20.47
C GLU A 275 -16.91 -5.87 19.70
N ALA A 276 -18.20 -5.71 19.40
CA ALA A 276 -18.97 -6.67 18.61
C ALA A 276 -18.45 -6.73 17.19
N TYR A 277 -18.11 -7.93 16.71
CA TYR A 277 -17.61 -8.10 15.33
C TYR A 277 -18.76 -8.04 14.32
N GLU A 278 -19.34 -6.86 14.22
CA GLU A 278 -20.52 -6.53 13.41
C GLU A 278 -20.36 -5.17 12.73
N LEU A 279 -21.00 -4.99 11.59
CA LEU A 279 -21.14 -3.71 10.93
C LEU A 279 -22.61 -3.30 10.99
N SER A 280 -22.91 -2.21 11.70
CA SER A 280 -24.26 -1.65 11.79
C SER A 280 -24.36 -0.38 10.96
N ALA A 281 -25.25 -0.34 9.99
CA ALA A 281 -25.48 0.80 9.08
C ALA A 281 -26.92 0.77 8.55
N CYS A 282 -27.51 1.94 8.30
CA CYS A 282 -28.82 2.08 7.65
C CYS A 282 -29.97 1.29 8.33
N GLY A 283 -29.88 1.11 9.65
CA GLY A 283 -30.88 0.33 10.42
C GLY A 283 -30.69 -1.18 10.35
N GLU A 284 -29.65 -1.66 9.71
CA GLU A 284 -29.30 -3.08 9.57
C GLU A 284 -28.01 -3.38 10.31
N THR A 285 -27.86 -4.62 10.80
CA THR A 285 -26.62 -5.13 11.38
C THR A 285 -26.23 -6.40 10.66
N ILE A 286 -24.97 -6.44 10.21
CA ILE A 286 -24.39 -7.55 9.43
C ILE A 286 -23.23 -8.14 10.23
N SER A 287 -23.19 -9.47 10.31
CA SER A 287 -22.04 -10.20 10.86
C SER A 287 -20.80 -9.99 9.99
N LEU A 288 -19.73 -9.46 10.57
CA LEU A 288 -18.44 -9.33 9.89
C LEU A 288 -17.80 -10.69 9.63
N ALA A 289 -18.13 -11.72 10.41
CA ALA A 289 -17.66 -13.08 10.17
C ALA A 289 -18.22 -13.63 8.85
N ASP A 290 -19.51 -13.37 8.57
CA ASP A 290 -20.14 -13.83 7.32
C ASP A 290 -19.59 -13.05 6.11
N LEU A 291 -19.36 -11.74 6.27
CA LEU A 291 -18.74 -10.92 5.21
C LEU A 291 -17.30 -11.36 4.94
N GLN A 292 -16.54 -11.65 6.00
CA GLN A 292 -15.17 -12.14 5.88
C GLN A 292 -15.14 -13.49 5.15
N GLU A 293 -16.00 -14.44 5.49
CA GLU A 293 -16.07 -15.74 4.82
C GLU A 293 -16.39 -15.56 3.34
N ALA A 294 -17.37 -14.71 2.99
CA ALA A 294 -17.72 -14.42 1.60
C ALA A 294 -16.55 -13.78 0.83
N TRP A 295 -15.80 -12.89 1.47
CA TRP A 295 -14.64 -12.24 0.86
C TRP A 295 -13.47 -13.22 0.63
N GLU A 296 -13.15 -14.03 1.61
CA GLU A 296 -12.07 -15.02 1.55
C GLU A 296 -12.37 -16.16 0.59
N ALA A 297 -13.63 -16.57 0.47
CA ALA A 297 -14.06 -17.68 -0.39
C ALA A 297 -13.87 -17.46 -1.89
N GLN A 298 -13.67 -16.22 -2.34
CA GLN A 298 -13.60 -15.87 -3.77
C GLN A 298 -12.53 -16.67 -4.56
N LEU A 299 -11.36 -16.87 -3.97
CA LEU A 299 -10.24 -17.58 -4.61
C LEU A 299 -9.98 -18.97 -4.01
N GLU A 300 -10.70 -19.35 -2.96
CA GLU A 300 -10.46 -20.61 -2.25
C GLU A 300 -10.48 -21.85 -3.17
N PRO A 301 -11.40 -21.98 -4.15
CA PRO A 301 -11.42 -23.14 -5.05
C PRO A 301 -10.20 -23.25 -5.97
N VAL A 302 -9.55 -22.12 -6.29
CA VAL A 302 -8.44 -22.05 -7.24
C VAL A 302 -7.11 -21.90 -6.50
N PHE A 303 -7.11 -21.15 -5.41
CA PHE A 303 -5.93 -20.82 -4.63
C PHE A 303 -6.25 -20.86 -3.12
N PRO A 304 -6.33 -22.08 -2.53
CA PRO A 304 -6.68 -22.24 -1.12
C PRO A 304 -5.73 -21.46 -0.20
N TYR A 305 -6.28 -20.68 0.72
CA TYR A 305 -5.50 -19.97 1.74
C TYR A 305 -5.49 -20.71 3.07
N ARG A 306 -6.49 -21.55 3.34
CA ARG A 306 -6.55 -22.36 4.54
C ARG A 306 -5.69 -23.62 4.37
N ALA A 307 -4.76 -23.81 5.29
CA ALA A 307 -4.02 -25.08 5.37
C ALA A 307 -4.91 -26.14 6.01
N GLY A 308 -4.94 -27.33 5.40
CA GLY A 308 -5.53 -28.50 6.06
C GLY A 308 -4.54 -29.06 7.12
N GLY A 309 -5.06 -29.64 8.20
CA GLY A 309 -4.27 -30.27 9.26
C GLY A 309 -4.63 -29.78 10.64
N ASP A 310 -4.00 -30.39 11.64
CA ASP A 310 -4.18 -30.00 13.05
C ASP A 310 -3.47 -28.67 13.32
N ALA A 311 -4.02 -27.88 14.26
CA ALA A 311 -3.38 -26.67 14.73
C ALA A 311 -1.99 -27.00 15.33
N VAL A 312 -0.98 -26.25 14.90
CA VAL A 312 0.38 -26.40 15.44
C VAL A 312 0.50 -25.48 16.65
N GLU A 313 1.09 -25.98 17.72
CA GLU A 313 1.41 -25.13 18.86
C GLU A 313 2.37 -24.01 18.43
N PRO A 314 2.08 -22.74 18.77
CA PRO A 314 2.95 -21.64 18.41
C PRO A 314 4.31 -21.77 19.06
N VAL A 315 5.37 -21.65 18.26
CA VAL A 315 6.74 -21.60 18.76
C VAL A 315 7.08 -20.15 19.09
N SER A 316 7.41 -19.91 20.37
CA SER A 316 7.81 -18.59 20.85
C SER A 316 9.24 -18.63 21.38
N PHE A 317 10.06 -17.68 20.90
CA PHE A 317 11.41 -17.45 21.42
C PHE A 317 11.40 -16.22 22.31
N GLY A 318 11.37 -16.44 23.63
CA GLY A 318 11.36 -15.37 24.64
C GLY A 318 12.72 -14.68 24.81
N SER A 319 13.81 -15.39 24.57
CA SER A 319 15.17 -14.86 24.52
C SER A 319 16.08 -15.84 23.80
N ALA A 320 16.98 -15.34 22.95
CA ALA A 320 18.10 -16.13 22.45
C ALA A 320 19.35 -15.83 23.30
N THR A 321 20.02 -16.84 23.79
CA THR A 321 21.39 -16.67 24.33
C THR A 321 22.26 -16.33 23.11
N PRO A 322 22.95 -15.18 23.10
CA PRO A 322 23.84 -14.86 21.98
C PRO A 322 24.88 -15.98 21.78
N LEU A 323 25.01 -16.44 20.56
CA LEU A 323 26.09 -17.38 20.22
C LEU A 323 27.44 -16.69 20.47
N THR A 324 28.21 -17.20 21.43
CA THR A 324 29.53 -16.67 21.71
C THR A 324 30.54 -17.44 20.87
N TYR A 325 31.28 -16.73 20.05
CA TYR A 325 32.40 -17.32 19.33
C TYR A 325 33.56 -17.64 20.29
N ASN A 326 33.87 -18.93 20.44
CA ASN A 326 34.96 -19.42 21.29
C ASN A 326 36.23 -19.77 20.49
N GLY A 327 36.34 -19.31 19.25
CA GLY A 327 37.49 -19.58 18.41
C GLY A 327 38.69 -18.69 18.71
N THR A 328 39.87 -19.10 18.19
CA THR A 328 41.15 -18.40 18.39
C THR A 328 41.40 -17.29 17.38
N ILE A 329 40.55 -17.15 16.36
CA ILE A 329 40.69 -16.16 15.27
C ILE A 329 39.79 -14.97 15.57
N ALA A 330 40.35 -13.84 15.99
CA ALA A 330 39.60 -12.65 16.33
C ALA A 330 38.91 -12.00 15.12
N ARG A 331 39.51 -12.09 13.94
CA ARG A 331 38.91 -11.55 12.70
C ARG A 331 39.16 -12.56 11.56
N PRO A 332 38.22 -13.44 11.27
CA PRO A 332 38.36 -14.40 10.18
C PRO A 332 38.40 -13.69 8.83
N ARG A 333 39.20 -14.22 7.89
CA ARG A 333 39.22 -13.75 6.51
C ARG A 333 38.27 -14.59 5.67
N VAL A 334 37.48 -13.92 4.85
CA VAL A 334 36.54 -14.54 3.91
C VAL A 334 36.91 -14.12 2.50
N VAL A 335 37.03 -15.08 1.59
CA VAL A 335 37.26 -14.82 0.16
C VAL A 335 35.94 -15.13 -0.57
N ILE A 336 35.47 -14.16 -1.35
CA ILE A 336 34.28 -14.31 -2.19
C ILE A 336 34.75 -14.32 -3.66
N PRO A 337 34.83 -15.50 -4.30
CA PRO A 337 35.14 -15.56 -5.73
C PRO A 337 33.89 -15.14 -6.54
N VAL A 338 34.11 -14.20 -7.46
CA VAL A 338 33.05 -13.67 -8.33
C VAL A 338 33.33 -14.10 -9.77
N PHE A 339 32.46 -14.92 -10.32
CA PHE A 339 32.51 -15.32 -11.73
C PHE A 339 31.56 -14.45 -12.57
N PRO A 340 31.80 -14.32 -13.88
CA PRO A 340 30.83 -13.67 -14.76
C PRO A 340 29.42 -14.27 -14.63
N GLY A 341 28.42 -13.42 -14.35
CA GLY A 341 27.04 -13.82 -14.12
C GLY A 341 26.67 -14.11 -12.65
N ASN A 342 27.62 -14.05 -11.71
CA ASN A 342 27.31 -14.08 -10.29
C ASN A 342 26.59 -12.79 -9.87
N ASN A 343 25.81 -12.90 -8.79
CA ASN A 343 25.12 -11.80 -8.12
C ASN A 343 25.36 -11.88 -6.61
N CYS A 344 24.98 -10.83 -5.88
CA CYS A 344 24.98 -10.75 -4.42
C CYS A 344 26.38 -10.77 -3.76
N GLU A 345 27.47 -10.55 -4.50
CA GLU A 345 28.82 -10.47 -3.94
C GLU A 345 28.96 -9.34 -2.93
N TYR A 346 28.34 -8.18 -3.18
CA TYR A 346 28.36 -7.04 -2.26
C TYR A 346 27.52 -7.30 -1.00
N ASP A 347 26.35 -7.93 -1.16
CA ASP A 347 25.48 -8.28 -0.02
C ASP A 347 26.13 -9.35 0.86
N SER A 348 26.77 -10.33 0.25
CA SER A 348 27.55 -11.37 0.94
C SER A 348 28.73 -10.76 1.70
N ALA A 349 29.50 -9.87 1.05
CA ALA A 349 30.62 -9.18 1.68
C ALA A 349 30.12 -8.40 2.93
N ARG A 350 29.07 -7.61 2.77
CA ARG A 350 28.47 -6.82 3.85
C ARG A 350 28.02 -7.69 5.03
N ALA A 351 27.39 -8.83 4.78
CA ALA A 351 26.93 -9.73 5.84
C ALA A 351 28.12 -10.30 6.66
N PHE A 352 29.22 -10.70 5.99
CA PHE A 352 30.41 -11.17 6.67
C PHE A 352 31.15 -10.06 7.43
N GLU A 353 31.21 -8.84 6.86
CA GLU A 353 31.81 -7.69 7.53
C GLU A 353 31.03 -7.29 8.77
N GLN A 354 29.70 -7.31 8.73
CA GLN A 354 28.83 -7.07 9.88
C GLN A 354 29.04 -8.11 10.99
N ALA A 355 29.37 -9.35 10.62
CA ALA A 355 29.75 -10.40 11.56
C ALA A 355 31.20 -10.27 12.08
N GLY A 356 31.96 -9.24 11.67
CA GLY A 356 33.30 -8.96 12.13
C GLY A 356 34.42 -9.60 11.31
N ALA A 357 34.14 -10.16 10.15
CA ALA A 357 35.15 -10.72 9.24
C ALA A 357 35.91 -9.63 8.44
N VAL A 358 37.03 -10.02 7.83
CA VAL A 358 37.70 -9.27 6.78
C VAL A 358 37.38 -9.95 5.47
N VAL A 359 36.77 -9.23 4.54
CA VAL A 359 36.31 -9.81 3.28
C VAL A 359 37.16 -9.33 2.11
N ASP A 360 37.57 -10.29 1.30
CA ASP A 360 38.26 -10.07 0.02
C ASP A 360 37.33 -10.56 -1.11
N THR A 361 36.77 -9.64 -1.88
CA THR A 361 36.00 -9.98 -3.08
C THR A 361 36.95 -10.08 -4.27
N PHE A 362 37.01 -11.25 -4.89
CA PHE A 362 37.96 -11.55 -5.93
C PHE A 362 37.26 -11.93 -7.25
N VAL A 363 37.43 -11.10 -8.27
CA VAL A 363 36.85 -11.36 -9.61
C VAL A 363 37.69 -12.38 -10.36
N ILE A 364 37.08 -13.51 -10.70
CA ILE A 364 37.68 -14.57 -11.51
C ILE A 364 37.47 -14.24 -12.98
N ASN A 365 38.58 -14.00 -13.68
CA ASN A 365 38.52 -13.84 -15.12
C ASN A 365 38.60 -15.22 -15.81
N ASN A 366 37.47 -15.74 -16.29
CA ASN A 366 37.32 -17.06 -16.87
C ASN A 366 37.22 -17.07 -18.40
N LEU A 367 37.62 -16.00 -19.08
CA LEU A 367 37.52 -15.88 -20.54
C LEU A 367 38.44 -16.86 -21.28
N THR A 368 39.55 -17.24 -20.66
CA THR A 368 40.48 -18.24 -21.19
C THR A 368 41.01 -19.16 -20.09
N PRO A 369 41.43 -20.42 -20.40
CA PRO A 369 42.03 -21.31 -19.40
C PRO A 369 43.24 -20.70 -18.67
N ASP A 370 44.04 -19.92 -19.36
CA ASP A 370 45.22 -19.28 -18.78
C ASP A 370 44.82 -18.24 -17.74
N LYS A 371 43.73 -17.50 -17.99
CA LYS A 371 43.24 -16.50 -17.05
C LYS A 371 42.57 -17.12 -15.80
N VAL A 372 42.11 -18.35 -15.89
CA VAL A 372 41.63 -19.11 -14.72
C VAL A 372 42.80 -19.63 -13.89
N ALA A 373 43.93 -19.92 -14.51
CA ALA A 373 45.12 -20.42 -13.86
C ALA A 373 45.98 -19.33 -13.18
N GLU A 374 45.91 -18.09 -13.65
CA GLU A 374 46.50 -16.90 -13.01
C GLU A 374 45.83 -16.59 -11.66
#